data_bf68fe78d4bc954648489b92070ea8ac
#
_entry.id   bf68fe78d4bc954648489b92070ea8ac
#
_cell.length_a   1.000
_cell.length_b   1.000
_cell.length_c   1.000
_cell.angle_alpha   90.00
_cell.angle_beta   90.00
_cell.angle_gamma   90.00
#
_symmetry.space_group_name_H-M   'P 1'
#
loop_
_entity.id
_entity.type
_entity.pdbx_description
1 polymer ?
#
loop_
_entity_poly.entity_id
_entity_poly.type
_entity_poly.pdbx_seq_one_letter_code
_entity_poly.pdbx_strand_id
1 'polypeptide(L)'
;EQTVSCITLPSGEKIMLPVAATEWADNAALCTVIKDSGDDPDVTNGCSVIARIELQAGQSPTPAFLFRAGEGVGTVTLPGLGLEIGGPAINATPRRLITGELTTILEENGLSGKIKEVVVTISVPGGKELAARTFNPKLGIIGGISIIGTSGIVRPFSNDAFLASIRKEAEVAKAIGCSRLVINSGAKSERFLKGYLSERLSEELPPQMFVHYGNFIGKTLKIAAELQFDEVVMGIMIGKAVKLAEGALDTHLSLIHI
;
A
#
# COMPACT_ATOMS: atom_id res chain seq x y z
N GLU A 1 9.63 -16.21 26.97
CA GLU A 1 8.71 -15.88 25.85
C GLU A 1 8.19 -14.45 26.04
N GLN A 2 8.43 -13.57 25.06
CA GLN A 2 7.90 -12.21 25.10
C GLN A 2 6.48 -12.24 24.56
N THR A 3 5.51 -11.89 25.39
CA THR A 3 4.08 -11.92 25.04
C THR A 3 3.55 -10.55 24.60
N VAL A 4 4.31 -9.48 24.83
CA VAL A 4 3.95 -8.11 24.50
C VAL A 4 5.21 -7.35 24.07
N SER A 5 5.12 -6.54 23.05
CA SER A 5 6.18 -5.64 22.58
C SER A 5 5.72 -4.18 22.61
N CYS A 6 6.57 -3.28 23.08
CA CYS A 6 6.35 -1.85 23.00
C CYS A 6 6.95 -1.32 21.70
N ILE A 7 6.16 -0.65 20.87
CA ILE A 7 6.62 -0.02 19.63
C ILE A 7 6.27 1.47 19.62
N THR A 8 7.07 2.24 18.88
CA THR A 8 6.84 3.67 18.70
C THR A 8 6.19 3.93 17.34
N LEU A 9 5.01 4.54 17.35
CA LEU A 9 4.29 4.93 16.14
C LEU A 9 4.96 6.12 15.45
N PRO A 10 4.64 6.39 14.16
CA PRO A 10 5.11 7.60 13.46
C PRO A 10 4.73 8.91 14.17
N SER A 11 3.67 8.90 14.97
CA SER A 11 3.23 10.03 15.81
C SER A 11 4.14 10.29 17.02
N GLY A 12 5.05 9.36 17.35
CA GLY A 12 5.82 9.35 18.60
C GLY A 12 5.10 8.69 19.78
N GLU A 13 3.86 8.27 19.60
CA GLU A 13 3.10 7.53 20.62
C GLU A 13 3.64 6.10 20.76
N LYS A 14 3.72 5.62 22.00
CA LYS A 14 4.11 4.24 22.30
C LYS A 14 2.87 3.38 22.51
N ILE A 15 2.82 2.26 21.82
CA ILE A 15 1.75 1.29 21.97
C ILE A 15 2.32 -0.10 22.33
N MET A 16 1.51 -0.87 23.06
CA MET A 16 1.82 -2.24 23.43
C MET A 16 1.14 -3.18 22.45
N LEU A 17 1.91 -3.97 21.72
CA LEU A 17 1.39 -4.98 20.79
C LEU A 17 1.49 -6.36 21.39
N PRO A 18 0.39 -7.15 21.40
CA PRO A 18 0.44 -8.55 21.77
C PRO A 18 1.27 -9.32 20.73
N VAL A 19 2.21 -10.13 21.22
CA VAL A 19 3.03 -11.04 20.41
C VAL A 19 2.39 -12.42 20.47
N ALA A 20 2.01 -12.95 19.30
CA ALA A 20 1.33 -14.25 19.20
C ALA A 20 2.33 -15.42 19.35
N ALA A 21 3.54 -15.29 18.79
CA ALA A 21 4.59 -16.28 18.91
C ALA A 21 5.98 -15.65 18.71
N THR A 22 6.98 -16.26 19.36
CA THR A 22 8.40 -15.99 19.12
C THR A 22 9.15 -17.29 18.97
N GLU A 23 10.00 -17.39 17.96
CA GLU A 23 10.75 -18.59 17.63
C GLU A 23 12.20 -18.24 17.28
N TRP A 24 13.11 -19.20 17.48
CA TRP A 24 14.47 -19.16 16.99
C TRP A 24 14.67 -20.29 15.98
N ALA A 25 15.03 -19.95 14.77
CA ALA A 25 15.28 -20.92 13.70
C ALA A 25 16.42 -20.43 12.81
N ASP A 26 17.39 -21.32 12.51
CA ASP A 26 18.46 -21.08 11.54
C ASP A 26 19.22 -19.74 11.74
N ASN A 27 19.62 -19.44 12.96
CA ASN A 27 20.27 -18.17 13.36
C ASN A 27 19.41 -16.91 13.14
N ALA A 28 18.12 -17.04 13.06
CA ALA A 28 17.17 -15.94 12.97
C ALA A 28 16.19 -15.94 14.12
N ALA A 29 15.75 -14.75 14.52
CA ALA A 29 14.61 -14.57 15.40
C ALA A 29 13.35 -14.37 14.54
N LEU A 30 12.27 -15.09 14.89
CA LEU A 30 10.95 -14.91 14.29
C LEU A 30 10.00 -14.35 15.34
N CYS A 31 9.20 -13.38 14.94
CA CYS A 31 8.14 -12.82 15.78
C CYS A 31 6.85 -12.75 14.95
N THR A 32 5.75 -13.25 15.52
CA THR A 32 4.43 -13.25 14.90
C THR A 32 3.49 -12.33 15.68
N VAL A 33 2.83 -11.45 14.95
CA VAL A 33 1.74 -10.59 15.44
C VAL A 33 0.49 -10.86 14.62
N ILE A 34 -0.67 -10.91 15.24
CA ILE A 34 -1.94 -11.00 14.53
C ILE A 34 -2.42 -9.57 14.23
N LYS A 35 -2.70 -9.30 12.96
CA LYS A 35 -3.20 -8.00 12.54
C LYS A 35 -4.62 -7.79 13.05
N ASP A 36 -4.82 -6.71 13.77
CA ASP A 36 -6.13 -6.21 14.19
C ASP A 36 -6.44 -4.93 13.39
N SER A 37 -7.51 -4.97 12.62
CA SER A 37 -7.99 -3.83 11.83
C SER A 37 -9.18 -3.11 12.49
N GLY A 38 -9.58 -3.52 13.70
CA GLY A 38 -10.77 -3.00 14.37
C GLY A 38 -12.01 -3.17 13.48
N ASP A 39 -12.79 -2.11 13.33
CA ASP A 39 -14.02 -2.11 12.53
C ASP A 39 -13.78 -1.88 11.02
N ASP A 40 -12.54 -1.77 10.57
CA ASP A 40 -12.24 -1.63 9.14
C ASP A 40 -12.46 -2.96 8.40
N PRO A 41 -13.19 -2.98 7.27
CA PRO A 41 -13.37 -4.16 6.44
C PRO A 41 -12.10 -4.57 5.65
N ASP A 42 -10.93 -4.42 6.26
CA ASP A 42 -9.64 -4.80 5.66
C ASP A 42 -9.57 -6.33 5.46
N VAL A 43 -9.31 -6.75 4.23
CA VAL A 43 -9.22 -8.18 3.87
C VAL A 43 -8.08 -8.91 4.59
N THR A 44 -7.13 -8.18 5.17
CA THR A 44 -5.99 -8.72 5.92
C THR A 44 -6.23 -8.75 7.44
N ASN A 45 -7.44 -8.43 7.91
CA ASN A 45 -7.78 -8.54 9.33
C ASN A 45 -7.63 -9.98 9.81
N GLY A 46 -7.03 -10.18 10.97
CA GLY A 46 -6.77 -11.50 11.56
C GLY A 46 -5.61 -12.28 10.93
N CYS A 47 -4.91 -11.73 9.93
CA CYS A 47 -3.74 -12.40 9.35
C CYS A 47 -2.55 -12.38 10.31
N SER A 48 -1.78 -13.45 10.29
CA SER A 48 -0.46 -13.48 10.92
C SER A 48 0.53 -12.64 10.11
N VAL A 49 1.18 -11.70 10.77
CA VAL A 49 2.33 -10.96 10.21
C VAL A 49 3.57 -11.48 10.92
N ILE A 50 4.47 -12.07 10.17
CA ILE A 50 5.69 -12.70 10.67
C ILE A 50 6.89 -11.88 10.23
N ALA A 51 7.69 -11.42 11.19
CA ALA A 51 8.99 -10.81 10.95
C ALA A 51 10.09 -11.81 11.30
N ARG A 52 10.99 -12.08 10.34
CA ARG A 52 12.22 -12.87 10.53
C ARG A 52 13.41 -11.92 10.43
N ILE A 53 14.22 -11.90 11.49
CA ILE A 53 15.39 -11.03 11.62
C ILE A 53 16.66 -11.88 11.67
N GLU A 54 17.60 -11.59 10.78
CA GLU A 54 18.93 -12.20 10.72
C GLU A 54 19.99 -11.12 10.95
N LEU A 55 20.93 -11.36 11.84
CA LEU A 55 22.04 -10.45 12.11
C LEU A 55 23.33 -11.04 11.52
N GLN A 56 23.96 -10.26 10.66
CA GLN A 56 25.29 -10.61 10.13
C GLN A 56 26.36 -9.87 10.91
N ALA A 57 27.18 -10.61 11.66
CA ALA A 57 28.29 -10.06 12.40
C ALA A 57 29.34 -9.42 11.45
N GLY A 58 29.93 -8.35 11.91
CA GLY A 58 30.97 -7.62 11.16
C GLY A 58 31.11 -6.21 11.71
N GLN A 59 32.25 -5.58 11.47
CA GLN A 59 32.47 -4.20 11.89
C GLN A 59 31.84 -3.24 10.88
N SER A 60 30.88 -2.44 11.36
CA SER A 60 30.29 -1.33 10.60
C SER A 60 29.79 -0.26 11.56
N PRO A 61 30.09 1.01 11.37
CA PRO A 61 29.56 2.08 12.23
C PRO A 61 28.03 2.14 12.20
N THR A 62 27.43 1.77 11.05
CA THR A 62 25.98 1.68 10.86
C THR A 62 25.68 0.42 10.07
N PRO A 63 24.84 -0.50 10.56
CA PRO A 63 24.48 -1.69 9.81
C PRO A 63 23.67 -1.35 8.56
N ALA A 64 23.87 -2.11 7.50
CA ALA A 64 22.97 -2.09 6.35
C ALA A 64 21.67 -2.83 6.70
N PHE A 65 20.52 -2.30 6.26
CA PHE A 65 19.23 -2.97 6.42
C PHE A 65 18.72 -3.48 5.09
N LEU A 66 18.59 -4.78 4.96
CA LEU A 66 18.06 -5.44 3.76
C LEU A 66 16.66 -5.97 4.04
N PHE A 67 15.68 -5.50 3.26
CA PHE A 67 14.29 -5.96 3.36
C PHE A 67 13.97 -7.00 2.30
N ARG A 68 13.31 -8.09 2.67
CA ARG A 68 12.89 -9.18 1.80
C ARG A 68 11.40 -9.46 1.90
N ALA A 69 10.79 -9.82 0.78
CA ALA A 69 9.46 -10.41 0.76
C ALA A 69 9.56 -11.89 1.14
N GLY A 70 8.89 -12.28 2.19
CA GLY A 70 8.63 -13.67 2.52
C GLY A 70 7.30 -14.13 1.93
N GLU A 71 6.79 -15.26 2.39
CA GLU A 71 5.51 -15.81 1.94
C GLU A 71 4.39 -14.77 2.03
N GLY A 72 3.61 -14.62 0.95
CA GLY A 72 2.43 -13.76 0.91
C GLY A 72 2.67 -12.25 0.90
N VAL A 73 3.93 -11.81 0.92
CA VAL A 73 4.29 -10.41 0.63
C VAL A 73 4.67 -10.28 -0.84
N GLY A 74 4.11 -9.27 -1.51
CA GLY A 74 4.24 -9.11 -2.95
C GLY A 74 5.58 -8.52 -3.39
N THR A 75 5.88 -8.71 -4.67
CA THR A 75 7.03 -8.13 -5.37
C THR A 75 6.54 -7.04 -6.32
N VAL A 76 7.24 -5.94 -6.37
CA VAL A 76 6.95 -4.80 -7.25
C VAL A 76 7.40 -5.12 -8.67
N THR A 77 6.51 -4.98 -9.66
CA THR A 77 6.81 -5.24 -11.07
C THR A 77 6.60 -4.03 -11.99
N LEU A 78 5.94 -2.99 -11.50
CA LEU A 78 5.69 -1.75 -12.27
C LEU A 78 6.31 -0.54 -11.57
N PRO A 79 6.72 0.48 -12.34
CA PRO A 79 7.19 1.75 -11.79
C PRO A 79 6.01 2.58 -11.22
N GLY A 80 6.31 3.68 -10.50
CA GLY A 80 5.32 4.63 -9.98
C GLY A 80 4.97 4.45 -8.50
N LEU A 81 5.36 3.34 -7.88
CA LEU A 81 5.11 3.12 -6.46
C LEU A 81 6.14 3.80 -5.53
N GLY A 82 7.24 4.31 -6.08
CA GLY A 82 8.38 4.80 -5.29
C GLY A 82 9.17 3.67 -4.62
N LEU A 83 9.04 2.45 -5.14
CA LEU A 83 9.72 1.24 -4.71
C LEU A 83 10.54 0.68 -5.87
N GLU A 84 11.59 -0.06 -5.55
CA GLU A 84 12.45 -0.72 -6.54
C GLU A 84 11.69 -1.84 -7.25
N ILE A 85 11.78 -1.89 -8.58
CA ILE A 85 11.23 -2.99 -9.38
C ILE A 85 12.02 -4.27 -9.07
N GLY A 86 11.32 -5.37 -8.83
CA GLY A 86 11.90 -6.62 -8.34
C GLY A 86 12.06 -6.67 -6.82
N GLY A 87 11.91 -5.54 -6.12
CA GLY A 87 11.99 -5.46 -4.66
C GLY A 87 10.68 -5.83 -3.95
N PRO A 88 10.74 -6.03 -2.61
CA PRO A 88 9.57 -6.34 -1.81
C PRO A 88 8.62 -5.15 -1.72
N ALA A 89 7.32 -5.42 -1.79
CA ALA A 89 6.26 -4.41 -1.67
C ALA A 89 6.12 -3.92 -0.20
N ILE A 90 7.19 -3.39 0.35
CA ILE A 90 7.28 -2.81 1.69
C ILE A 90 7.60 -1.32 1.54
N ASN A 91 6.68 -0.44 1.91
CA ASN A 91 6.82 1.00 1.74
C ASN A 91 7.93 1.61 2.61
N ALA A 92 8.35 2.83 2.29
CA ALA A 92 9.41 3.53 3.00
C ALA A 92 9.10 3.75 4.49
N THR A 93 7.85 4.04 4.85
CA THR A 93 7.47 4.28 6.26
C THR A 93 7.67 3.05 7.14
N PRO A 94 7.12 1.85 6.84
CA PRO A 94 7.41 0.66 7.65
C PRO A 94 8.90 0.30 7.66
N ARG A 95 9.63 0.46 6.55
CA ARG A 95 11.09 0.23 6.56
C ARG A 95 11.79 1.15 7.54
N ARG A 96 11.47 2.45 7.53
CA ARG A 96 12.06 3.42 8.46
C ARG A 96 11.75 3.12 9.92
N LEU A 97 10.51 2.73 10.25
CA LEU A 97 10.11 2.37 11.60
C LEU A 97 10.86 1.14 12.09
N ILE A 98 10.88 0.07 11.28
CA ILE A 98 11.59 -1.17 11.62
C ILE A 98 13.09 -0.90 11.80
N THR A 99 13.69 -0.13 10.90
CA THR A 99 15.11 0.25 11.00
C THR A 99 15.38 1.02 12.29
N GLY A 100 14.53 1.99 12.64
CA GLY A 100 14.68 2.79 13.86
C GLY A 100 14.63 1.94 15.13
N GLU A 101 13.59 1.11 15.27
CA GLU A 101 13.43 0.22 16.43
C GLU A 101 14.60 -0.79 16.54
N LEU A 102 14.99 -1.41 15.44
CA LEU A 102 16.12 -2.36 15.45
C LEU A 102 17.44 -1.68 15.77
N THR A 103 17.68 -0.45 15.29
CA THR A 103 18.87 0.31 15.61
C THR A 103 18.94 0.59 17.13
N THR A 104 17.83 1.05 17.71
CA THR A 104 17.74 1.29 19.16
C THR A 104 18.03 0.02 19.95
N ILE A 105 17.44 -1.12 19.55
CA ILE A 105 17.69 -2.42 20.21
C ILE A 105 19.16 -2.83 20.11
N LEU A 106 19.81 -2.64 18.96
CA LEU A 106 21.24 -2.95 18.80
C LEU A 106 22.12 -2.07 19.70
N GLU A 107 21.79 -0.78 19.83
CA GLU A 107 22.49 0.16 20.72
C GLU A 107 22.35 -0.24 22.18
N GLU A 108 21.13 -0.47 22.66
CA GLU A 108 20.84 -0.85 24.04
C GLU A 108 21.50 -2.17 24.46
N ASN A 109 21.74 -3.08 23.50
CA ASN A 109 22.40 -4.35 23.75
C ASN A 109 23.92 -4.34 23.47
N GLY A 110 24.53 -3.16 23.23
CA GLY A 110 25.98 -3.02 23.01
C GLY A 110 26.46 -3.72 21.73
N LEU A 111 25.60 -3.85 20.73
CA LEU A 111 25.89 -4.45 19.42
C LEU A 111 26.25 -3.42 18.35
N SER A 112 26.17 -2.12 18.68
CA SER A 112 26.62 -1.03 17.79
C SER A 112 28.05 -1.27 17.32
N GLY A 113 28.28 -1.11 16.03
CA GLY A 113 29.59 -1.35 15.42
C GLY A 113 30.00 -2.81 15.22
N LYS A 114 29.22 -3.78 15.71
CA LYS A 114 29.51 -5.22 15.64
C LYS A 114 28.65 -5.97 14.60
N ILE A 115 27.62 -5.33 14.08
CA ILE A 115 26.71 -5.87 13.06
C ILE A 115 26.93 -5.11 11.77
N LYS A 116 27.23 -5.81 10.70
CA LYS A 116 27.41 -5.19 9.37
C LYS A 116 26.10 -5.12 8.57
N GLU A 117 25.20 -6.09 8.76
CA GLU A 117 23.93 -6.16 8.03
C GLU A 117 22.83 -6.79 8.90
N VAL A 118 21.63 -6.24 8.77
CA VAL A 118 20.39 -6.76 9.35
C VAL A 118 19.46 -7.12 8.21
N VAL A 119 19.11 -8.39 8.07
CA VAL A 119 18.14 -8.85 7.07
C VAL A 119 16.77 -8.99 7.73
N VAL A 120 15.80 -8.28 7.19
CA VAL A 120 14.40 -8.25 7.65
C VAL A 120 13.53 -8.91 6.59
N THR A 121 12.96 -10.06 6.88
CA THR A 121 12.01 -10.73 6.01
C THR A 121 10.61 -10.63 6.62
N ILE A 122 9.65 -10.07 5.89
CA ILE A 122 8.25 -9.98 6.31
C ILE A 122 7.43 -11.00 5.54
N SER A 123 6.64 -11.80 6.25
CA SER A 123 5.74 -12.80 5.67
C SER A 123 4.31 -12.59 6.17
N VAL A 124 3.34 -12.88 5.33
CA VAL A 124 1.92 -12.91 5.66
C VAL A 124 1.31 -14.16 4.99
N PRO A 125 1.35 -15.32 5.67
CA PRO A 125 0.80 -16.56 5.12
C PRO A 125 -0.63 -16.37 4.60
N GLY A 126 -0.94 -16.88 3.40
CA GLY A 126 -2.22 -16.63 2.72
C GLY A 126 -2.34 -15.26 2.04
N GLY A 127 -1.32 -14.40 2.12
CA GLY A 127 -1.34 -13.06 1.54
C GLY A 127 -1.44 -13.04 0.01
N LYS A 128 -1.04 -14.11 -0.68
CA LYS A 128 -1.18 -14.25 -2.12
C LYS A 128 -2.65 -14.30 -2.55
N GLU A 129 -3.44 -15.09 -1.86
CA GLU A 129 -4.88 -15.23 -2.11
C GLU A 129 -5.64 -13.95 -1.74
N LEU A 130 -5.22 -13.30 -0.66
CA LEU A 130 -5.79 -12.03 -0.22
C LEU A 130 -5.49 -10.90 -1.21
N ALA A 131 -4.30 -10.87 -1.80
CA ALA A 131 -3.90 -9.85 -2.78
C ALA A 131 -4.84 -9.78 -3.98
N ALA A 132 -5.42 -10.90 -4.41
CA ALA A 132 -6.40 -10.93 -5.50
C ALA A 132 -7.66 -10.11 -5.22
N ARG A 133 -7.95 -9.82 -3.94
CA ARG A 133 -9.10 -9.02 -3.49
C ARG A 133 -8.74 -7.56 -3.21
N THR A 134 -7.52 -7.15 -3.53
CA THR A 134 -6.98 -5.80 -3.33
C THR A 134 -6.65 -5.14 -4.67
N PHE A 135 -6.19 -3.89 -4.63
CA PHE A 135 -5.67 -3.19 -5.82
C PHE A 135 -4.24 -3.61 -6.20
N ASN A 136 -3.58 -4.47 -5.44
CA ASN A 136 -2.18 -4.84 -5.66
C ASN A 136 -1.88 -5.34 -7.08
N PRO A 137 -2.67 -6.26 -7.69
CA PRO A 137 -2.40 -6.71 -9.05
C PRO A 137 -2.42 -5.57 -10.07
N LYS A 138 -3.35 -4.62 -9.90
CA LYS A 138 -3.45 -3.45 -10.77
C LYS A 138 -2.27 -2.49 -10.59
N LEU A 139 -1.71 -2.41 -9.40
CA LEU A 139 -0.52 -1.61 -9.09
C LEU A 139 0.80 -2.31 -9.49
N GLY A 140 0.74 -3.51 -10.05
CA GLY A 140 1.92 -4.30 -10.39
C GLY A 140 2.62 -4.91 -9.17
N ILE A 141 1.87 -5.19 -8.11
CA ILE A 141 2.37 -5.95 -6.96
C ILE A 141 1.89 -7.38 -7.12
N ILE A 142 2.82 -8.31 -7.34
CA ILE A 142 2.54 -9.71 -7.67
C ILE A 142 3.01 -10.63 -6.54
N GLY A 143 2.28 -11.72 -6.33
CA GLY A 143 2.67 -12.79 -5.40
C GLY A 143 2.25 -12.58 -3.95
N GLY A 144 1.66 -11.43 -3.61
CA GLY A 144 1.22 -11.15 -2.25
C GLY A 144 0.67 -9.75 -2.02
N ILE A 145 0.44 -9.44 -0.76
CA ILE A 145 0.00 -8.12 -0.32
C ILE A 145 1.17 -7.13 -0.21
N SER A 146 0.85 -5.84 -0.10
CA SER A 146 1.82 -4.79 0.22
C SER A 146 1.79 -4.41 1.70
N ILE A 147 2.95 -4.06 2.25
CA ILE A 147 3.12 -3.53 3.60
C ILE A 147 3.20 -2.01 3.51
N ILE A 148 2.11 -1.33 3.83
CA ILE A 148 1.96 0.12 3.60
C ILE A 148 2.33 0.95 4.83
N GLY A 149 1.73 0.66 6.00
CA GLY A 149 2.09 1.14 7.33
C GLY A 149 2.33 2.64 7.48
N THR A 150 1.46 3.51 6.94
CA THR A 150 1.67 4.97 6.97
C THR A 150 1.58 5.57 8.37
N SER A 151 0.61 5.16 9.16
CA SER A 151 0.36 5.66 10.53
C SER A 151 0.62 4.61 11.62
N GLY A 152 0.71 3.33 11.24
CA GLY A 152 0.75 2.20 12.18
C GLY A 152 -0.61 1.84 12.79
N ILE A 153 -1.64 2.68 12.59
CA ILE A 153 -3.00 2.45 13.06
C ILE A 153 -3.95 2.46 11.87
N VAL A 154 -4.80 1.44 11.78
CA VAL A 154 -5.88 1.39 10.77
C VAL A 154 -7.00 2.35 11.19
N ARG A 155 -7.40 3.23 10.27
CA ARG A 155 -8.54 4.12 10.46
C ARG A 155 -9.63 3.75 9.47
N PRO A 156 -10.78 3.23 9.94
CA PRO A 156 -11.88 2.84 9.07
C PRO A 156 -12.36 4.01 8.20
N PHE A 157 -12.73 3.73 6.96
CA PHE A 157 -13.36 4.69 6.04
C PHE A 157 -12.59 6.00 5.83
N SER A 158 -11.26 5.95 5.87
CA SER A 158 -10.43 7.14 5.69
C SER A 158 -10.50 7.69 4.25
N ASN A 159 -11.08 8.88 4.09
CA ASN A 159 -11.09 9.60 2.81
C ASN A 159 -9.65 9.90 2.31
N ASP A 160 -8.74 10.19 3.22
CA ASP A 160 -7.34 10.48 2.88
C ASP A 160 -6.63 9.22 2.36
N ALA A 161 -6.89 8.05 2.96
CA ALA A 161 -6.35 6.79 2.46
C ALA A 161 -6.91 6.45 1.07
N PHE A 162 -8.20 6.70 0.83
CA PHE A 162 -8.80 6.48 -0.48
C PHE A 162 -8.21 7.44 -1.53
N LEU A 163 -8.03 8.71 -1.20
CA LEU A 163 -7.39 9.68 -2.10
C LEU A 163 -5.92 9.34 -2.37
N ALA A 164 -5.20 8.85 -1.37
CA ALA A 164 -3.84 8.36 -1.54
C ALA A 164 -3.79 7.16 -2.50
N SER A 165 -4.78 6.24 -2.45
CA SER A 165 -4.86 5.13 -3.41
C SER A 165 -5.13 5.61 -4.84
N ILE A 166 -6.05 6.58 -5.03
CA ILE A 166 -6.29 7.21 -6.35
C ILE A 166 -4.99 7.80 -6.91
N ARG A 167 -4.25 8.52 -6.09
CA ARG A 167 -2.97 9.11 -6.50
C ARG A 167 -1.97 8.03 -6.92
N LYS A 168 -1.84 6.97 -6.12
CA LYS A 168 -0.93 5.85 -6.45
C LYS A 168 -1.29 5.13 -7.74
N GLU A 169 -2.57 4.87 -7.98
CA GLU A 169 -3.04 4.30 -9.24
C GLU A 169 -2.67 5.21 -10.42
N ALA A 170 -2.91 6.52 -10.31
CA ALA A 170 -2.57 7.48 -11.35
C ALA A 170 -1.04 7.62 -11.56
N GLU A 171 -0.24 7.61 -10.49
CA GLU A 171 1.23 7.62 -10.56
C GLU A 171 1.77 6.39 -11.32
N VAL A 172 1.21 5.19 -11.05
CA VAL A 172 1.58 3.97 -11.79
C VAL A 172 1.18 4.08 -13.26
N ALA A 173 -0.05 4.53 -13.55
CA ALA A 173 -0.51 4.74 -14.92
C ALA A 173 0.42 5.69 -15.68
N LYS A 174 0.81 6.81 -15.09
CA LYS A 174 1.75 7.76 -15.70
C LYS A 174 3.13 7.16 -15.90
N ALA A 175 3.64 6.45 -14.90
CA ALA A 175 4.98 5.86 -14.93
C ALA A 175 5.15 4.75 -15.98
N ILE A 176 4.08 4.01 -16.32
CA ILE A 176 4.08 3.04 -17.42
C ILE A 176 3.85 3.69 -18.80
N GLY A 177 3.76 5.03 -18.87
CA GLY A 177 3.67 5.77 -20.14
C GLY A 177 2.25 6.09 -20.60
N CYS A 178 1.20 5.93 -19.78
CA CYS A 178 -0.14 6.35 -20.15
C CYS A 178 -0.19 7.88 -20.31
N SER A 179 -0.54 8.37 -21.49
CA SER A 179 -0.85 9.79 -21.74
C SER A 179 -2.27 10.15 -21.33
N ARG A 180 -3.17 9.16 -21.31
CA ARG A 180 -4.59 9.28 -20.98
C ARG A 180 -4.89 8.60 -19.64
N LEU A 181 -5.72 9.26 -18.80
CA LEU A 181 -6.29 8.66 -17.59
C LEU A 181 -7.79 8.46 -17.77
N VAL A 182 -8.28 7.25 -17.51
CA VAL A 182 -9.71 6.92 -17.57
C VAL A 182 -10.26 6.84 -16.15
N ILE A 183 -11.04 7.84 -15.75
CA ILE A 183 -11.61 7.87 -14.40
C ILE A 183 -13.06 7.41 -14.39
N ASN A 184 -13.45 6.66 -13.38
CA ASN A 184 -14.78 6.06 -13.28
C ASN A 184 -15.25 5.92 -11.83
N SER A 185 -16.56 5.71 -11.64
CA SER A 185 -17.17 5.67 -10.30
C SER A 185 -17.09 4.29 -9.62
N GLY A 186 -16.56 3.27 -10.28
CA GLY A 186 -16.45 1.91 -9.75
C GLY A 186 -16.60 0.84 -10.84
N ALA A 187 -16.58 -0.43 -10.45
CA ALA A 187 -16.42 -1.59 -11.34
C ALA A 187 -17.43 -1.67 -12.51
N LYS A 188 -18.70 -1.24 -12.30
CA LYS A 188 -19.70 -1.26 -13.39
C LYS A 188 -19.36 -0.24 -14.47
N SER A 189 -19.00 1.00 -14.09
CA SER A 189 -18.62 2.04 -15.03
C SER A 189 -17.27 1.73 -15.69
N GLU A 190 -16.34 1.11 -14.99
CA GLU A 190 -15.08 0.66 -15.58
C GLU A 190 -15.32 -0.37 -16.69
N ARG A 191 -16.16 -1.38 -16.43
CA ARG A 191 -16.48 -2.40 -17.44
C ARG A 191 -17.10 -1.80 -18.70
N PHE A 192 -18.02 -0.84 -18.52
CA PHE A 192 -18.64 -0.12 -19.64
C PHE A 192 -17.59 0.67 -20.44
N LEU A 193 -16.74 1.42 -19.75
CA LEU A 193 -15.70 2.22 -20.40
C LEU A 193 -14.67 1.36 -21.13
N LYS A 194 -14.28 0.22 -20.56
CA LYS A 194 -13.38 -0.72 -21.25
C LYS A 194 -13.95 -1.16 -22.59
N GLY A 195 -15.23 -1.61 -22.63
CA GLY A 195 -15.90 -1.97 -23.89
C GLY A 195 -15.99 -0.81 -24.85
N TYR A 196 -16.49 0.34 -24.40
CA TYR A 196 -16.67 1.53 -25.21
C TYR A 196 -15.37 2.06 -25.82
N LEU A 197 -14.28 2.08 -25.06
CA LEU A 197 -12.98 2.57 -25.52
C LEU A 197 -12.28 1.54 -26.42
N SER A 198 -12.36 0.24 -26.13
CA SER A 198 -11.77 -0.81 -26.95
C SER A 198 -12.36 -0.85 -28.36
N GLU A 199 -13.65 -0.53 -28.52
CA GLU A 199 -14.30 -0.44 -29.84
C GLU A 199 -13.84 0.78 -30.64
N ARG A 200 -13.39 1.84 -29.97
CA ARG A 200 -13.03 3.13 -30.60
C ARG A 200 -11.55 3.37 -30.80
N LEU A 201 -10.76 2.81 -29.90
CA LEU A 201 -9.33 3.05 -29.85
C LEU A 201 -8.61 1.80 -30.34
N SER A 202 -8.59 1.26 -31.35
CA SER A 202 -7.88 0.08 -31.93
C SER A 202 -6.55 -0.28 -31.25
N GLU A 203 -6.42 -0.01 -29.96
CA GLU A 203 -5.23 -0.23 -29.13
C GLU A 203 -5.58 -0.95 -27.83
N GLU A 204 -4.64 -1.70 -27.28
CA GLU A 204 -4.78 -2.38 -26.01
C GLU A 204 -4.74 -1.35 -24.87
N LEU A 205 -5.76 -1.38 -24.01
CA LEU A 205 -5.89 -0.45 -22.89
C LEU A 205 -5.35 -1.10 -21.60
N PRO A 206 -4.20 -0.66 -21.10
CA PRO A 206 -3.65 -1.22 -19.88
C PRO A 206 -4.61 -1.00 -18.69
N PRO A 207 -4.81 -1.99 -17.82
CA PRO A 207 -5.73 -1.88 -16.69
C PRO A 207 -5.37 -0.74 -15.72
N GLN A 208 -4.12 -0.32 -15.69
CA GLN A 208 -3.61 0.79 -14.89
C GLN A 208 -4.20 2.14 -15.31
N MET A 209 -4.57 2.29 -16.58
CA MET A 209 -5.19 3.50 -17.12
C MET A 209 -6.52 3.84 -16.42
N PHE A 210 -7.24 2.85 -15.88
CA PHE A 210 -8.57 2.99 -15.31
C PHE A 210 -8.49 3.24 -13.80
N VAL A 211 -8.89 4.40 -13.31
CA VAL A 211 -8.84 4.80 -11.90
C VAL A 211 -10.24 5.05 -11.35
N HIS A 212 -10.53 4.50 -10.17
CA HIS A 212 -11.81 4.69 -9.50
C HIS A 212 -11.80 5.95 -8.66
N TYR A 213 -12.61 6.96 -9.00
CA TYR A 213 -12.70 8.19 -8.22
C TYR A 213 -13.72 8.13 -7.06
N GLY A 214 -14.56 7.10 -6.99
CA GLY A 214 -15.62 7.02 -5.97
C GLY A 214 -16.58 8.22 -6.03
N ASN A 215 -16.40 9.17 -5.11
CA ASN A 215 -17.14 10.44 -5.06
C ASN A 215 -16.23 11.67 -5.27
N PHE A 216 -14.91 11.47 -5.33
CA PHE A 216 -13.91 12.55 -5.32
C PHE A 216 -13.49 13.00 -6.73
N ILE A 217 -14.46 13.34 -7.60
CA ILE A 217 -14.22 13.74 -8.99
C ILE A 217 -13.22 14.89 -9.06
N GLY A 218 -13.47 15.98 -8.34
CA GLY A 218 -12.63 17.18 -8.39
C GLY A 218 -11.20 16.93 -7.92
N LYS A 219 -11.01 16.16 -6.83
CA LYS A 219 -9.68 15.82 -6.34
C LYS A 219 -8.95 14.89 -7.31
N THR A 220 -9.66 13.96 -7.96
CA THR A 220 -9.08 13.07 -8.97
C THR A 220 -8.64 13.83 -10.23
N LEU A 221 -9.44 14.79 -10.70
CA LEU A 221 -9.08 15.67 -11.81
C LEU A 221 -7.85 16.53 -11.47
N LYS A 222 -7.75 17.03 -10.24
CA LYS A 222 -6.57 17.76 -9.77
C LYS A 222 -5.32 16.88 -9.77
N ILE A 223 -5.42 15.64 -9.29
CA ILE A 223 -4.31 14.66 -9.35
C ILE A 223 -3.88 14.42 -10.79
N ALA A 224 -4.83 14.23 -11.72
CA ALA A 224 -4.53 14.03 -13.14
C ALA A 224 -3.79 15.24 -13.76
N ALA A 225 -4.19 16.45 -13.40
CA ALA A 225 -3.54 17.68 -13.87
C ALA A 225 -2.13 17.83 -13.27
N GLU A 226 -1.95 17.58 -11.98
CA GLU A 226 -0.64 17.59 -11.30
C GLU A 226 0.35 16.60 -11.91
N LEU A 227 -0.15 15.42 -12.31
CA LEU A 227 0.64 14.37 -12.98
C LEU A 227 0.78 14.60 -14.50
N GLN A 228 0.21 15.69 -15.02
CA GLN A 228 0.34 16.10 -16.42
C GLN A 228 -0.14 15.01 -17.41
N PHE A 229 -1.33 14.44 -17.18
CA PHE A 229 -1.97 13.63 -18.19
C PHE A 229 -2.47 14.53 -19.32
N ASP A 230 -2.30 14.10 -20.59
CA ASP A 230 -2.69 14.87 -21.76
C ASP A 230 -4.21 14.86 -21.94
N GLU A 231 -4.86 13.77 -21.50
CA GLU A 231 -6.31 13.58 -21.64
C GLU A 231 -6.88 12.86 -20.40
N VAL A 232 -8.07 13.27 -19.99
CA VAL A 232 -8.87 12.55 -18.99
C VAL A 232 -10.20 12.15 -19.59
N VAL A 233 -10.45 10.86 -19.70
CA VAL A 233 -11.76 10.31 -20.07
C VAL A 233 -12.53 9.98 -18.79
N MET A 234 -13.75 10.53 -18.67
CA MET A 234 -14.54 10.35 -17.45
C MET A 234 -15.81 9.54 -17.72
N GLY A 235 -15.92 8.39 -17.06
CA GLY A 235 -17.18 7.65 -16.96
C GLY A 235 -17.99 8.12 -15.77
N ILE A 236 -19.08 8.78 -16.02
CA ILE A 236 -19.93 9.36 -14.97
C ILE A 236 -21.37 8.90 -15.10
N MET A 237 -21.98 8.52 -13.98
CA MET A 237 -23.42 8.23 -13.93
C MET A 237 -24.23 9.53 -13.93
N ILE A 238 -25.42 9.53 -14.56
CA ILE A 238 -26.23 10.73 -14.78
C ILE A 238 -26.46 11.54 -13.49
N GLY A 239 -26.77 10.90 -12.37
CA GLY A 239 -26.99 11.60 -11.09
C GLY A 239 -25.74 12.31 -10.55
N LYS A 240 -24.54 11.78 -10.82
CA LYS A 240 -23.29 12.46 -10.49
C LYS A 240 -22.94 13.53 -11.51
N ALA A 241 -23.31 13.33 -12.79
CA ALA A 241 -23.10 14.32 -13.84
C ALA A 241 -23.91 15.60 -13.55
N VAL A 242 -25.16 15.48 -13.12
CA VAL A 242 -25.99 16.62 -12.71
C VAL A 242 -25.32 17.38 -11.57
N LYS A 243 -24.90 16.71 -10.51
CA LYS A 243 -24.19 17.35 -9.38
C LYS A 243 -22.91 18.06 -9.80
N LEU A 244 -22.15 17.44 -10.68
CA LEU A 244 -20.94 18.06 -11.22
C LEU A 244 -21.27 19.32 -12.04
N ALA A 245 -22.33 19.29 -12.85
CA ALA A 245 -22.79 20.44 -13.60
C ALA A 245 -23.28 21.60 -12.71
N GLU A 246 -23.79 21.29 -11.52
CA GLU A 246 -24.15 22.24 -10.47
C GLU A 246 -22.93 22.75 -9.68
N GLY A 247 -21.71 22.31 -10.01
CA GLY A 247 -20.47 22.73 -9.37
C GLY A 247 -20.01 21.86 -8.20
N ALA A 248 -20.69 20.76 -7.89
CA ALA A 248 -20.28 19.83 -6.83
C ALA A 248 -19.07 18.99 -7.28
N LEU A 249 -17.90 19.29 -6.75
CA LEU A 249 -16.66 18.54 -7.02
C LEU A 249 -16.53 17.26 -6.17
N ASP A 250 -17.32 17.13 -5.11
CA ASP A 250 -17.57 15.92 -4.34
C ASP A 250 -19.03 15.51 -4.55
N THR A 251 -19.25 14.31 -5.07
CA THR A 251 -20.57 13.84 -5.52
C THR A 251 -21.23 12.86 -4.55
N HIS A 252 -20.92 12.92 -3.26
CA HIS A 252 -21.57 12.11 -2.25
C HIS A 252 -23.08 12.33 -2.18
N LEU A 253 -23.86 11.27 -1.88
CA LEU A 253 -25.34 11.29 -1.91
C LEU A 253 -25.98 12.27 -0.92
N SER A 254 -25.29 12.62 0.18
CA SER A 254 -25.82 13.42 1.29
C SER A 254 -26.12 14.90 0.95
N LEU A 255 -25.87 15.36 -0.25
CA LEU A 255 -26.13 16.74 -0.70
C LEU A 255 -27.48 16.91 -1.41
N ILE A 256 -28.35 15.91 -1.40
CA ILE A 256 -29.73 16.07 -1.84
C ILE A 256 -30.56 16.54 -0.64
N HIS A 257 -30.51 17.83 -0.37
CA HIS A 257 -31.63 18.50 0.29
C HIS A 257 -32.59 18.91 -0.82
N ILE A 258 -33.66 18.14 -0.96
CA ILE A 258 -34.87 18.56 -1.67
C ILE A 258 -35.66 19.43 -0.69
#